data_14747f484ddce464eee6941a6bb304ac
#
_entry.id   14747f484ddce464eee6941a6bb304ac
#
_cell.length_a   1.000
_cell.length_b   1.000
_cell.length_c   1.000
_cell.angle_alpha   90.00
_cell.angle_beta   90.00
_cell.angle_gamma   90.00
#
_symmetry.space_group_name_H-M   'P 1'
#
loop_
_entity.id
_entity.type
_entity.pdbx_description
1 polymer ?
#
loop_
_entity_poly.entity_id
_entity_poly.type
_entity_poly.pdbx_seq_one_letter_code
_entity_poly.pdbx_strand_id
1 'polypeptide(L)'
;MLPGDTGHVFNATWNPHAVFHDIVMFLLLDQMALVSLWLLWRKSSEPLIGVRVATLLVLCFWTPFHYVSTFFPMASLSANLAEMDKVSVLVDGVRLYFNVMIGTSMMVVALIGYWLHRWGEQQPANTVCVR
;
A
#
# COMPACT_ATOMS: atom_id res chain seq x y z
N MET A 1 -4.13 8.08 29.64
CA MET A 1 -3.52 8.65 28.43
C MET A 1 -2.10 8.10 28.34
N LEU A 2 -1.79 7.31 27.32
CA LEU A 2 -0.43 6.87 27.08
C LEU A 2 0.38 8.08 26.61
N PRO A 3 1.50 8.44 27.25
CA PRO A 3 2.33 9.54 26.81
C PRO A 3 3.02 9.13 25.49
N GLY A 4 2.62 9.74 24.40
CA GLY A 4 3.27 9.56 23.11
C GLY A 4 2.34 9.32 21.91
N ASP A 5 1.05 9.22 22.10
CA ASP A 5 0.11 9.07 20.96
C ASP A 5 -0.27 10.44 20.41
N THR A 6 0.64 10.98 19.58
CA THR A 6 0.44 12.20 18.79
C THR A 6 0.02 11.87 17.36
N GLY A 7 -0.19 10.58 17.04
CA GLY A 7 -0.54 10.12 15.69
C GLY A 7 -2.04 10.22 15.41
N HIS A 8 -2.37 10.39 14.17
CA HIS A 8 -3.65 10.21 13.46
C HIS A 8 -4.95 10.18 14.31
N VAL A 9 -5.66 9.04 14.35
CA VAL A 9 -7.04 8.92 14.88
C VAL A 9 -7.17 9.28 16.37
N PHE A 10 -6.14 9.05 17.18
CA PHE A 10 -6.16 9.29 18.63
C PHE A 10 -5.56 10.65 19.04
N ASN A 11 -5.26 11.51 18.08
CA ASN A 11 -4.74 12.84 18.36
C ASN A 11 -5.84 13.77 18.87
N ALA A 12 -5.78 14.13 20.15
CA ALA A 12 -6.79 14.98 20.80
C ALA A 12 -6.86 16.43 20.23
N THR A 13 -5.85 16.84 19.47
CA THR A 13 -5.81 18.18 18.84
C THR A 13 -6.43 18.19 17.43
N TRP A 14 -6.75 17.02 16.89
CA TRP A 14 -7.36 16.94 15.57
C TRP A 14 -8.83 17.38 15.59
N ASN A 15 -9.21 18.07 14.53
CA ASN A 15 -10.60 18.38 14.27
C ASN A 15 -11.40 17.07 14.08
N PRO A 16 -12.59 16.88 14.68
CA PRO A 16 -13.43 15.69 14.52
C PRO A 16 -13.67 15.31 13.06
N HIS A 17 -13.73 16.28 12.16
CA HIS A 17 -13.88 16.03 10.72
C HIS A 17 -12.62 15.39 10.09
N ALA A 18 -11.42 15.77 10.54
CA ALA A 18 -10.18 15.13 10.11
C ALA A 18 -10.10 13.68 10.59
N VAL A 19 -10.49 13.40 11.84
CA VAL A 19 -10.60 12.05 12.40
C VAL A 19 -11.57 11.19 11.59
N PHE A 20 -12.73 11.76 11.20
CA PHE A 20 -13.68 11.06 10.34
C PHE A 20 -13.07 10.62 9.01
N HIS A 21 -12.34 11.51 8.32
CA HIS A 21 -11.69 11.16 7.06
C HIS A 21 -10.61 10.10 7.22
N ASP A 22 -9.85 10.15 8.29
CA ASP A 22 -8.81 9.17 8.59
C ASP A 22 -9.42 7.77 8.81
N ILE A 23 -10.49 7.67 9.61
CA ILE A 23 -11.22 6.42 9.82
C ILE A 23 -11.81 5.88 8.51
N VAL A 24 -12.43 6.75 7.70
CA VAL A 24 -12.96 6.34 6.39
C VAL A 24 -11.88 5.80 5.47
N MET A 25 -10.69 6.41 5.46
CA MET A 25 -9.55 5.91 4.69
C MET A 25 -9.10 4.53 5.15
N PHE A 26 -9.00 4.28 6.47
CA PHE A 26 -8.67 2.96 6.99
C PHE A 26 -9.70 1.90 6.58
N LEU A 27 -10.99 2.21 6.73
CA LEU A 27 -12.06 1.28 6.33
C LEU A 27 -12.03 1.00 4.82
N LEU A 28 -11.74 2.00 4.01
CA LEU A 28 -11.60 1.83 2.56
C LEU A 28 -10.42 0.92 2.23
N LEU A 29 -9.28 1.08 2.91
CA LEU A 29 -8.12 0.23 2.75
C LEU A 29 -8.42 -1.23 3.11
N ASP A 30 -9.11 -1.46 4.23
CA ASP A 30 -9.53 -2.80 4.64
C ASP A 30 -10.45 -3.45 3.60
N GLN A 31 -11.42 -2.71 3.05
CA GLN A 31 -12.29 -3.22 2.00
C GLN A 31 -11.52 -3.55 0.73
N MET A 32 -10.58 -2.71 0.31
CA MET A 32 -9.70 -2.99 -0.84
C MET A 32 -8.85 -4.23 -0.61
N ALA A 33 -8.32 -4.43 0.60
CA ALA A 33 -7.56 -5.62 0.96
C ALA A 33 -8.44 -6.88 0.91
N LEU A 34 -9.65 -6.84 1.46
CA LEU A 34 -10.60 -7.97 1.42
C LEU A 34 -10.99 -8.34 -0.02
N VAL A 35 -11.28 -7.35 -0.86
CA VAL A 35 -11.57 -7.57 -2.28
C VAL A 35 -10.37 -8.20 -3.00
N SER A 36 -9.16 -7.72 -2.72
CA SER A 36 -7.92 -8.27 -3.31
C SER A 36 -7.72 -9.73 -2.90
N LEU A 37 -7.87 -10.04 -1.62
CA LEU A 37 -7.76 -11.42 -1.11
C LEU A 37 -8.83 -12.33 -1.73
N TRP A 38 -10.08 -11.88 -1.79
CA TRP A 38 -11.15 -12.65 -2.42
C TRP A 38 -10.86 -12.92 -3.91
N LEU A 39 -10.37 -11.93 -4.65
CA LEU A 39 -9.98 -12.07 -6.06
C LEU A 39 -8.87 -13.08 -6.27
N LEU A 40 -7.89 -13.16 -5.34
CA LEU A 40 -6.77 -14.09 -5.41
C LEU A 40 -7.17 -15.52 -5.06
N TRP A 41 -8.14 -15.73 -4.14
CA TRP A 41 -8.51 -17.06 -3.66
C TRP A 41 -9.76 -17.65 -4.30
N ARG A 42 -10.58 -16.82 -4.97
CA ARG A 42 -11.76 -17.36 -5.65
C ARG A 42 -11.34 -18.29 -6.80
N LYS A 43 -12.07 -19.40 -6.96
CA LYS A 43 -11.98 -20.23 -8.17
C LYS A 43 -12.53 -19.44 -9.36
N SER A 44 -11.71 -19.24 -10.39
CA SER A 44 -12.08 -18.50 -11.59
C SER A 44 -11.56 -19.21 -12.83
N SER A 45 -12.31 -19.11 -13.93
CA SER A 45 -11.84 -19.53 -15.26
C SER A 45 -10.72 -18.63 -15.79
N GLU A 46 -10.61 -17.40 -15.23
CA GLU A 46 -9.62 -16.39 -15.63
C GLU A 46 -8.86 -15.87 -14.38
N PRO A 47 -7.99 -16.69 -13.78
CA PRO A 47 -7.29 -16.30 -12.55
C PRO A 47 -6.39 -15.09 -12.73
N LEU A 48 -5.82 -14.89 -13.92
CA LEU A 48 -4.97 -13.75 -14.23
C LEU A 48 -5.69 -12.40 -14.09
N ILE A 49 -6.99 -12.33 -14.37
CA ILE A 49 -7.78 -11.10 -14.17
C ILE A 49 -7.82 -10.75 -12.68
N GLY A 50 -8.05 -11.73 -11.81
CA GLY A 50 -8.05 -11.51 -10.37
C GLY A 50 -6.70 -10.96 -9.86
N VAL A 51 -5.61 -11.56 -10.31
CA VAL A 51 -4.24 -11.11 -9.96
C VAL A 51 -3.97 -9.70 -10.48
N ARG A 52 -4.38 -9.38 -11.71
CA ARG A 52 -4.23 -8.01 -12.28
C ARG A 52 -4.96 -6.97 -11.46
N VAL A 53 -6.24 -7.24 -11.12
CA VAL A 53 -7.04 -6.29 -10.35
C VAL A 53 -6.47 -6.11 -8.95
N ALA A 54 -6.09 -7.19 -8.26
CA ALA A 54 -5.46 -7.10 -6.96
C ALA A 54 -4.16 -6.29 -6.99
N THR A 55 -3.31 -6.51 -7.99
CA THR A 55 -2.06 -5.74 -8.19
C THR A 55 -2.37 -4.26 -8.43
N LEU A 56 -3.34 -3.94 -9.29
CA LEU A 56 -3.73 -2.55 -9.56
C LEU A 56 -4.25 -1.84 -8.30
N LEU A 57 -5.04 -2.51 -7.46
CA LEU A 57 -5.52 -1.94 -6.20
C LEU A 57 -4.36 -1.56 -5.28
N VAL A 58 -3.34 -2.42 -5.15
CA VAL A 58 -2.13 -2.12 -4.37
C VAL A 58 -1.38 -0.92 -4.95
N LEU A 59 -1.17 -0.90 -6.28
CA LEU A 59 -0.48 0.21 -6.95
C LEU A 59 -1.25 1.53 -6.79
N CYS A 60 -2.55 1.54 -7.02
CA CYS A 60 -3.39 2.72 -6.90
C CYS A 60 -3.39 3.30 -5.48
N PHE A 61 -3.35 2.43 -4.46
CA PHE A 61 -3.31 2.88 -3.06
C PHE A 61 -1.96 3.51 -2.69
N TRP A 62 -0.84 2.88 -3.07
CA TRP A 62 0.48 3.30 -2.60
C TRP A 62 1.15 4.36 -3.47
N THR A 63 0.80 4.47 -4.76
CA THR A 63 1.41 5.44 -5.66
C THR A 63 1.27 6.89 -5.20
N PRO A 64 0.13 7.36 -4.62
CA PRO A 64 -0.02 8.74 -4.15
C PRO A 64 1.03 9.18 -3.12
N PHE A 65 1.51 8.27 -2.27
CA PHE A 65 2.54 8.58 -1.27
C PHE A 65 3.86 9.08 -1.88
N HIS A 66 4.11 8.80 -3.16
CA HIS A 66 5.34 9.19 -3.85
C HIS A 66 5.27 10.57 -4.51
N TYR A 67 4.06 11.05 -4.82
CA TYR A 67 3.93 12.30 -5.57
C TYR A 67 3.04 13.36 -4.92
N VAL A 68 2.22 13.01 -3.93
CA VAL A 68 1.23 13.95 -3.38
C VAL A 68 1.87 15.24 -2.86
N SER A 69 2.99 15.16 -2.16
CA SER A 69 3.69 16.34 -1.65
C SER A 69 4.34 17.19 -2.75
N THR A 70 4.59 16.62 -3.94
CA THR A 70 5.11 17.37 -5.09
C THR A 70 4.02 18.20 -5.76
N PHE A 71 2.83 17.62 -5.93
CA PHE A 71 1.70 18.32 -6.59
C PHE A 71 0.89 19.18 -5.62
N PHE A 72 0.93 18.85 -4.33
CA PHE A 72 0.19 19.55 -3.28
C PHE A 72 1.16 20.00 -2.18
N PRO A 73 1.80 21.17 -2.33
CA PRO A 73 2.83 21.66 -1.38
C PRO A 73 2.33 21.81 0.07
N MET A 74 1.02 21.89 0.27
CA MET A 74 0.41 21.91 1.62
C MET A 74 0.33 20.54 2.27
N ALA A 75 0.51 19.45 1.48
CA ALA A 75 0.55 18.09 2.00
C ALA A 75 1.95 17.73 2.47
N SER A 76 2.05 17.19 3.68
CA SER A 76 3.32 16.73 4.25
C SER A 76 3.22 15.27 4.67
N LEU A 77 4.33 14.55 4.50
CA LEU A 77 4.49 13.17 4.98
C LEU A 77 4.73 13.08 6.49
N SER A 78 4.95 14.23 7.14
CA SER A 78 5.05 14.35 8.61
C SER A 78 4.12 15.45 9.11
N ALA A 79 3.55 15.27 10.30
CA ALA A 79 2.64 16.23 10.89
C ALA A 79 3.33 17.58 11.22
N ASN A 80 4.58 17.51 11.66
CA ASN A 80 5.40 18.69 11.95
C ASN A 80 6.90 18.33 11.93
N LEU A 81 7.77 19.34 12.00
CA LEU A 81 9.23 19.16 11.99
C LEU A 81 9.74 18.33 13.19
N ALA A 82 9.12 18.45 14.36
CA ALA A 82 9.51 17.71 15.55
C ALA A 82 9.21 16.21 15.47
N GLU A 83 8.25 15.81 14.63
CA GLU A 83 7.89 14.41 14.41
C GLU A 83 8.56 13.81 13.17
N MET A 84 9.21 14.65 12.37
CA MET A 84 9.85 14.21 11.13
C MET A 84 10.83 13.05 11.35
N ASP A 85 11.62 13.10 12.42
CA ASP A 85 12.61 12.07 12.73
C ASP A 85 11.99 10.77 13.26
N LYS A 86 10.73 10.80 13.73
CA LYS A 86 9.99 9.61 14.15
C LYS A 86 9.45 8.80 12.98
N VAL A 87 9.15 9.47 11.85
CA VAL A 87 8.51 8.87 10.67
C VAL A 87 9.44 8.73 9.47
N SER A 88 10.72 9.08 9.62
CA SER A 88 11.72 9.03 8.54
C SER A 88 13.12 8.74 9.06
N VAL A 89 14.00 8.30 8.17
CA VAL A 89 15.43 8.10 8.41
C VAL A 89 16.22 8.93 7.42
N LEU A 90 17.29 9.57 7.88
CA LEU A 90 18.23 10.29 7.03
C LEU A 90 19.39 9.35 6.63
N VAL A 91 19.54 9.10 5.32
CA VAL A 91 20.61 8.26 4.76
C VAL A 91 21.34 9.09 3.69
N ASP A 92 22.61 9.33 3.89
CA ASP A 92 23.48 10.08 2.96
C ASP A 92 22.89 11.43 2.48
N GLY A 93 22.22 12.15 3.39
CA GLY A 93 21.58 13.43 3.08
C GLY A 93 20.20 13.33 2.43
N VAL A 94 19.72 12.12 2.14
CA VAL A 94 18.37 11.87 1.62
C VAL A 94 17.46 11.41 2.74
N ARG A 95 16.31 12.06 2.89
CA ARG A 95 15.32 11.71 3.90
C ARG A 95 14.34 10.67 3.34
N LEU A 96 14.36 9.48 3.93
CA LEU A 96 13.50 8.35 3.58
C LEU A 96 12.35 8.25 4.59
N TYR A 97 11.14 8.45 4.12
CA TYR A 97 9.92 8.31 4.94
C TYR A 97 9.44 6.87 5.00
N PHE A 98 9.10 6.38 6.19
CA PHE A 98 8.66 4.99 6.39
C PHE A 98 7.44 4.64 5.54
N ASN A 99 6.47 5.55 5.40
CA ASN A 99 5.28 5.34 4.56
C ASN A 99 5.65 5.09 3.09
N VAL A 100 6.61 5.87 2.56
CA VAL A 100 7.11 5.72 1.19
C VAL A 100 7.87 4.41 1.03
N MET A 101 8.71 4.05 2.01
CA MET A 101 9.46 2.79 2.01
C MET A 101 8.52 1.57 2.03
N ILE A 102 7.54 1.57 2.93
CA ILE A 102 6.53 0.50 3.01
C ILE A 102 5.73 0.44 1.70
N GLY A 103 5.26 1.58 1.21
CA GLY A 103 4.51 1.65 -0.04
C GLY A 103 5.30 1.09 -1.23
N THR A 104 6.57 1.50 -1.37
CA THR A 104 7.47 0.96 -2.41
C THR A 104 7.62 -0.56 -2.29
N SER A 105 7.86 -1.06 -1.08
CA SER A 105 8.00 -2.50 -0.84
C SER A 105 6.73 -3.27 -1.22
N MET A 106 5.55 -2.76 -0.85
CA MET A 106 4.27 -3.39 -1.19
C MET A 106 4.02 -3.40 -2.71
N MET A 107 4.34 -2.31 -3.41
CA MET A 107 4.23 -2.25 -4.88
C MET A 107 5.19 -3.24 -5.56
N VAL A 108 6.42 -3.34 -5.09
CA VAL A 108 7.41 -4.30 -5.63
C VAL A 108 6.94 -5.73 -5.43
N VAL A 109 6.47 -6.10 -4.24
CA VAL A 109 5.94 -7.43 -3.94
C VAL A 109 4.74 -7.76 -4.84
N ALA A 110 3.80 -6.82 -5.01
CA ALA A 110 2.64 -6.99 -5.88
C ALA A 110 3.04 -7.20 -7.35
N LEU A 111 4.01 -6.43 -7.85
CA LEU A 111 4.52 -6.58 -9.22
C LEU A 111 5.26 -7.90 -9.44
N ILE A 112 6.08 -8.33 -8.47
CA ILE A 112 6.75 -9.64 -8.50
C ILE A 112 5.71 -10.76 -8.52
N GLY A 113 4.70 -10.70 -7.64
CA GLY A 113 3.63 -11.69 -7.59
C GLY A 113 2.87 -11.79 -8.92
N TYR A 114 2.51 -10.66 -9.51
CA TYR A 114 1.90 -10.59 -10.84
C TYR A 114 2.77 -11.23 -11.92
N TRP A 115 4.06 -10.88 -11.95
CA TRP A 115 5.01 -11.39 -12.94
C TRP A 115 5.21 -12.90 -12.81
N LEU A 116 5.39 -13.41 -11.60
CA LEU A 116 5.54 -14.85 -11.34
C LEU A 116 4.29 -15.63 -11.77
N HIS A 117 3.09 -15.13 -11.46
CA HIS A 117 1.84 -15.75 -11.86
C HIS A 117 1.74 -15.82 -13.39
N ARG A 118 1.99 -14.68 -14.06
CA ARG A 118 1.97 -14.62 -15.52
C ARG A 118 2.98 -15.56 -16.17
N TRP A 119 4.16 -15.70 -15.59
CA TRP A 119 5.19 -16.60 -16.09
C TRP A 119 4.82 -18.07 -15.92
N GLY A 120 4.23 -18.44 -14.80
CA GLY A 120 3.70 -19.79 -14.55
C GLY A 120 2.63 -20.20 -15.56
N GLU A 121 1.75 -19.28 -15.98
CA GLU A 121 0.73 -19.57 -17.01
C GLU A 121 1.31 -19.74 -18.43
N GLN A 122 2.47 -19.16 -18.70
CA GLN A 122 3.12 -19.27 -20.02
C GLN A 122 3.95 -20.55 -20.21
N GLN A 123 4.19 -21.32 -19.14
CA GLN A 123 4.87 -22.59 -19.28
C GLN A 123 3.86 -23.63 -19.80
N PRO A 124 4.03 -24.12 -21.04
CA PRO A 124 3.15 -25.16 -21.55
C PRO A 124 3.23 -26.39 -20.65
N ALA A 125 2.10 -27.07 -20.47
CA ALA A 125 1.95 -28.32 -19.70
C ALA A 125 2.74 -29.50 -20.35
N ASN A 126 3.99 -29.31 -20.68
CA ASN A 126 4.85 -30.26 -21.39
C ASN A 126 5.51 -31.29 -20.49
N THR A 127 4.97 -31.58 -19.30
CA THR A 127 5.63 -32.56 -18.42
C THR A 127 4.67 -33.57 -17.76
N VAL A 128 3.56 -33.92 -18.41
CA VAL A 128 2.82 -35.14 -17.98
C VAL A 128 2.48 -36.00 -19.19
N CYS A 129 3.50 -36.48 -19.89
CA CYS A 129 3.48 -37.69 -20.67
C CYS A 129 4.66 -38.52 -20.24
N VAL A 130 4.60 -39.11 -19.05
CA VAL A 130 5.41 -40.28 -18.70
C VAL A 130 4.45 -41.33 -18.15
N ARG A 131 4.11 -42.24 -19.06
CA ARG A 131 3.70 -43.68 -18.93
C ARG A 131 3.07 -44.11 -17.62
#